data_2a2fdecb9110595f1c4bd8fa26a28e66
#
_entry.id   2a2fdecb9110595f1c4bd8fa26a28e66
#
_cell.length_a   1.000
_cell.length_b   1.000
_cell.length_c   1.000
_cell.angle_alpha   90.00
_cell.angle_beta   90.00
_cell.angle_gamma   90.00
#
_symmetry.space_group_name_H-M   'P 1'
#
loop_
_entity.id
_entity.type
_entity.pdbx_description
1 polymer ?
#
loop_
_entity_poly.entity_id
_entity_poly.type
_entity_poly.pdbx_seq_one_letter_code
_entity_poly.pdbx_strand_id
1 'polypeptide(L)'
;MIEHDIVVIGGGPAGMAAAVAAYDRGVEDVIILDREEDEGGILRQCIHNGFGLHKLGEELTGPEYAAVYSEKVQSRGIKILTETTAISLSPERVVTAVSRNGLTKIKAGAVVLAMGCRERSRGALNISGTRPAG
;
A
#
# COMPACT_ATOMS: atom_id res chain seq x y z
N MET A 1 -2.40 -23.03 1.19
CA MET A 1 -1.60 -21.79 1.27
C MET A 1 -1.50 -21.28 -0.16
N ILE A 2 -1.77 -20.01 -0.37
CA ILE A 2 -1.69 -19.36 -1.68
C ILE A 2 -0.25 -18.91 -1.91
N GLU A 3 0.26 -18.96 -3.14
CA GLU A 3 1.63 -18.54 -3.47
C GLU A 3 1.59 -17.42 -4.49
N HIS A 4 2.48 -16.43 -4.32
CA HIS A 4 2.70 -15.33 -5.24
C HIS A 4 4.19 -14.98 -5.31
N ASP A 5 4.66 -14.50 -6.46
CA ASP A 5 6.06 -14.09 -6.61
C ASP A 5 6.36 -12.86 -5.75
N ILE A 6 5.49 -11.85 -5.80
CA ILE A 6 5.64 -10.65 -4.98
C ILE A 6 4.32 -10.31 -4.29
N VAL A 7 4.42 -10.09 -2.98
CA VAL A 7 3.34 -9.55 -2.15
C VAL A 7 3.73 -8.15 -1.68
N VAL A 8 2.94 -7.15 -2.05
CA VAL A 8 3.11 -5.76 -1.59
C VAL A 8 2.13 -5.50 -0.45
N ILE A 9 2.62 -5.07 0.68
CA ILE A 9 1.81 -4.71 1.85
C ILE A 9 1.65 -3.19 1.89
N GLY A 10 0.49 -2.72 1.52
CA GLY A 10 0.11 -1.32 1.42
C GLY A 10 -0.17 -0.88 -0.02
N GLY A 11 -1.41 -0.47 -0.29
CA GLY A 11 -1.90 0.03 -1.58
C GLY A 11 -1.81 1.55 -1.73
N GLY A 12 -0.93 2.19 -1.00
CA GLY A 12 -0.58 3.60 -1.18
C GLY A 12 0.32 3.83 -2.41
N PRO A 13 0.76 5.07 -2.64
CA PRO A 13 1.55 5.42 -3.82
C PRO A 13 2.85 4.61 -3.95
N ALA A 14 3.53 4.37 -2.84
CA ALA A 14 4.77 3.60 -2.82
C ALA A 14 4.53 2.12 -3.21
N GLY A 15 3.47 1.50 -2.65
CA GLY A 15 3.13 0.11 -2.95
C GLY A 15 2.68 -0.07 -4.38
N MET A 16 1.82 0.81 -4.89
CA MET A 16 1.38 0.78 -6.28
C MET A 16 2.55 0.99 -7.25
N ALA A 17 3.43 1.94 -6.97
CA ALA A 17 4.62 2.19 -7.79
C ALA A 17 5.58 0.98 -7.79
N ALA A 18 5.78 0.33 -6.64
CA ALA A 18 6.61 -0.86 -6.52
C ALA A 18 6.03 -2.04 -7.31
N ALA A 19 4.72 -2.27 -7.22
CA ALA A 19 4.03 -3.31 -7.95
C ALA A 19 4.12 -3.11 -9.47
N VAL A 20 3.89 -1.88 -9.95
CA VAL A 20 4.04 -1.50 -11.37
C VAL A 20 5.48 -1.72 -11.84
N ALA A 21 6.47 -1.29 -11.05
CA ALA A 21 7.88 -1.45 -11.41
C ALA A 21 8.30 -2.93 -11.48
N ALA A 22 7.79 -3.77 -10.60
CA ALA A 22 8.03 -5.21 -10.61
C ALA A 22 7.44 -5.86 -11.87
N TYR A 23 6.19 -5.55 -12.15
CA TYR A 23 5.49 -6.05 -13.34
C TYR A 23 6.20 -5.65 -14.64
N ASP A 24 6.57 -4.39 -14.78
CA ASP A 24 7.26 -3.86 -15.96
C ASP A 24 8.67 -4.47 -16.16
N ARG A 25 9.21 -5.12 -15.12
CA ARG A 25 10.48 -5.87 -15.19
C ARG A 25 10.30 -7.38 -15.36
N GLY A 26 9.07 -7.83 -15.62
CA GLY A 26 8.77 -9.21 -15.97
C GLY A 26 8.27 -10.08 -14.83
N VAL A 27 7.98 -9.53 -13.66
CA VAL A 27 7.33 -10.28 -12.57
C VAL A 27 5.83 -10.04 -12.65
N GLU A 28 5.11 -10.95 -13.30
CA GLU A 28 3.67 -10.78 -13.57
C GLU A 28 2.79 -11.17 -12.37
N ASP A 29 3.26 -12.08 -11.52
CA ASP A 29 2.52 -12.54 -10.34
C ASP A 29 2.78 -11.65 -9.13
N VAL A 30 2.18 -10.47 -9.16
CA VAL A 30 2.25 -9.47 -8.11
C VAL A 30 0.86 -9.21 -7.55
N ILE A 31 0.73 -9.22 -6.21
CA ILE A 31 -0.49 -8.79 -5.53
C ILE A 31 -0.21 -7.69 -4.53
N ILE A 32 -1.19 -6.82 -4.32
CA ILE A 32 -1.17 -5.77 -3.31
C ILE A 32 -2.22 -6.08 -2.26
N LEU A 33 -1.85 -5.99 -0.99
CA LEU A 33 -2.77 -6.07 0.14
C LEU A 33 -2.98 -4.67 0.70
N ASP A 34 -4.22 -4.23 0.82
CA ASP A 34 -4.56 -2.97 1.49
C ASP A 34 -5.66 -3.18 2.53
N ARG A 35 -5.49 -2.58 3.70
CA ARG A 35 -6.47 -2.67 4.79
C ARG A 35 -7.71 -1.80 4.54
N GLU A 36 -7.57 -0.73 3.75
CA GLU A 36 -8.65 0.20 3.43
C GLU A 36 -9.59 -0.39 2.38
N GLU A 37 -10.76 0.20 2.24
CA GLU A 37 -11.76 -0.16 1.22
C GLU A 37 -11.29 0.18 -0.19
N ASP A 38 -10.52 1.28 -0.31
CA ASP A 38 -9.97 1.77 -1.56
C ASP A 38 -8.45 1.96 -1.46
N GLU A 39 -7.75 1.72 -2.54
CA GLU A 39 -6.33 1.98 -2.68
C GLU A 39 -6.04 3.49 -2.73
N GLY A 40 -4.77 3.87 -2.52
CA GLY A 40 -4.30 5.26 -2.57
C GLY A 40 -3.72 5.76 -1.24
N GLY A 41 -4.01 5.09 -0.15
CA GLY A 41 -3.45 5.40 1.16
C GLY A 41 -3.76 6.84 1.60
N ILE A 42 -2.78 7.50 2.20
CA ILE A 42 -2.91 8.88 2.72
C ILE A 42 -3.23 9.90 1.62
N LEU A 43 -2.91 9.62 0.36
CA LEU A 43 -3.22 10.53 -0.76
C LEU A 43 -4.70 10.84 -0.87
N ARG A 44 -5.56 9.91 -0.50
CA ARG A 44 -7.02 10.12 -0.55
C ARG A 44 -7.51 11.22 0.38
N GLN A 45 -6.74 11.55 1.40
CA GLN A 45 -7.03 12.61 2.37
C GLN A 45 -6.35 13.93 2.01
N CYS A 46 -5.42 13.93 1.07
CA CYS A 46 -4.62 15.09 0.68
C CYS A 46 -5.28 15.83 -0.50
N ILE A 47 -6.30 16.63 -0.23
CA ILE A 47 -7.06 17.37 -1.26
C ILE A 47 -6.41 18.68 -1.73
N HIS A 48 -5.18 18.95 -1.31
CA HIS A 48 -4.37 20.07 -1.81
C HIS A 48 -3.52 19.67 -3.02
N ASN A 49 -3.12 20.63 -3.84
CA ASN A 49 -2.23 20.43 -4.98
C ASN A 49 -0.76 20.24 -4.55
N GLY A 50 0.08 19.83 -5.49
CA GLY A 50 1.52 19.68 -5.33
C GLY A 50 2.04 18.26 -5.55
N PHE A 51 1.16 17.32 -5.81
CA PHE A 51 1.55 15.95 -6.13
C PHE A 51 1.84 15.80 -7.64
N GLY A 52 2.82 14.99 -7.96
CA GLY A 52 3.13 14.62 -9.34
C GLY A 52 4.04 15.59 -10.09
N LEU A 53 4.33 16.77 -9.57
CA LEU A 53 5.09 17.80 -10.28
C LEU A 53 6.44 17.29 -10.80
N HIS A 54 7.22 16.61 -9.96
CA HIS A 54 8.52 16.06 -10.35
C HIS A 54 8.45 14.75 -11.12
N LYS A 55 7.41 13.96 -10.91
CA LYS A 55 7.29 12.60 -11.48
C LYS A 55 6.50 12.57 -12.77
N LEU A 56 5.45 13.37 -12.87
CA LEU A 56 4.51 13.39 -14.00
C LEU A 56 4.57 14.70 -14.79
N GLY A 57 5.21 15.76 -14.26
CA GLY A 57 5.23 17.08 -14.86
C GLY A 57 3.91 17.85 -14.71
N GLU A 58 3.00 17.34 -13.89
CA GLU A 58 1.68 17.91 -13.65
C GLU A 58 1.47 18.12 -12.14
N GLU A 59 0.76 19.19 -11.79
CA GLU A 59 0.41 19.47 -10.41
C GLU A 59 -0.99 18.91 -10.13
N LEU A 60 -1.05 17.84 -9.35
CA LEU A 60 -2.26 17.08 -9.04
C LEU A 60 -2.60 17.20 -7.55
N THR A 61 -3.86 16.97 -7.22
CA THR A 61 -4.29 16.68 -5.85
C THR A 61 -3.87 15.26 -5.45
N GLY A 62 -3.91 14.95 -4.15
CA GLY A 62 -3.63 13.60 -3.67
C GLY A 62 -4.49 12.52 -4.33
N PRO A 63 -5.83 12.66 -4.35
CA PRO A 63 -6.71 11.71 -5.03
C PRO A 63 -6.43 11.55 -6.53
N GLU A 64 -6.15 12.63 -7.25
CA GLU A 64 -5.78 12.58 -8.67
C GLU A 64 -4.47 11.82 -8.88
N TYR A 65 -3.48 12.08 -8.05
CA TYR A 65 -2.20 11.36 -8.11
C TYR A 65 -2.37 9.86 -7.79
N ALA A 66 -3.20 9.53 -6.78
CA ALA A 66 -3.56 8.15 -6.47
C ALA A 66 -4.27 7.46 -7.65
N ALA A 67 -5.19 8.16 -8.32
CA ALA A 67 -5.90 7.64 -9.48
C ALA A 67 -4.98 7.29 -10.64
N VAL A 68 -3.94 8.09 -10.90
CA VAL A 68 -2.91 7.80 -11.92
C VAL A 68 -2.22 6.46 -11.64
N TYR A 69 -1.84 6.20 -10.39
CA TYR A 69 -1.19 4.93 -10.04
C TYR A 69 -2.18 3.76 -10.00
N SER A 70 -3.41 3.98 -9.55
CA SER A 70 -4.47 2.96 -9.60
C SER A 70 -4.72 2.50 -11.04
N GLU A 71 -4.82 3.44 -11.99
CA GLU A 71 -4.95 3.12 -13.40
C GLU A 71 -3.76 2.31 -13.95
N LYS A 72 -2.53 2.67 -13.57
CA LYS A 72 -1.33 1.90 -13.94
C LYS A 72 -1.35 0.47 -13.42
N VAL A 73 -1.82 0.26 -12.21
CA VAL A 73 -1.99 -1.05 -11.58
C VAL A 73 -3.06 -1.86 -12.30
N GLN A 74 -4.23 -1.25 -12.54
CA GLN A 74 -5.37 -1.91 -13.19
C GLN A 74 -5.07 -2.27 -14.65
N SER A 75 -4.41 -1.38 -15.41
CA SER A 75 -4.06 -1.63 -16.82
C SER A 75 -3.09 -2.81 -17.00
N ARG A 76 -2.36 -3.18 -15.96
CA ARG A 76 -1.47 -4.35 -15.94
C ARG A 76 -2.13 -5.61 -15.38
N GLY A 77 -3.36 -5.51 -14.93
CA GLY A 77 -4.08 -6.63 -14.30
C GLY A 77 -3.52 -7.02 -12.92
N ILE A 78 -2.73 -6.15 -12.28
CA ILE A 78 -2.22 -6.39 -10.93
C ILE A 78 -3.40 -6.34 -9.95
N LYS A 79 -3.53 -7.39 -9.15
CA LYS A 79 -4.65 -7.53 -8.21
C LYS A 79 -4.38 -6.75 -6.93
N ILE A 80 -5.35 -5.94 -6.51
CA ILE A 80 -5.38 -5.32 -5.19
C ILE A 80 -6.44 -6.01 -4.35
N LEU A 81 -6.04 -6.55 -3.20
CA LEU A 81 -6.94 -7.09 -2.18
C LEU A 81 -7.17 -6.00 -1.13
N THR A 82 -8.23 -5.24 -1.32
CA THR A 82 -8.71 -4.24 -0.35
C THR A 82 -9.36 -4.91 0.87
N GLU A 83 -9.62 -4.17 1.94
CA GLU A 83 -10.17 -4.67 3.20
C GLU A 83 -9.41 -5.92 3.72
N THR A 84 -8.11 -5.98 3.41
CA THR A 84 -7.24 -7.11 3.72
C THR A 84 -6.03 -6.63 4.51
N THR A 85 -6.03 -6.92 5.79
CA THR A 85 -4.97 -6.48 6.72
C THR A 85 -3.92 -7.56 6.89
N ALA A 86 -2.68 -7.28 6.52
CA ALA A 86 -1.55 -8.14 6.87
C ALA A 86 -1.27 -8.00 8.37
N ILE A 87 -1.33 -9.11 9.10
CA ILE A 87 -1.17 -9.14 10.56
C ILE A 87 0.15 -9.74 11.02
N SER A 88 0.80 -10.53 10.17
CA SER A 88 2.14 -11.06 10.46
C SER A 88 2.89 -11.40 9.18
N LEU A 89 4.21 -11.36 9.28
CA LEU A 89 5.16 -11.80 8.26
C LEU A 89 6.22 -12.68 8.93
N SER A 90 6.37 -13.91 8.46
CA SER A 90 7.40 -14.81 8.97
C SER A 90 8.72 -14.66 8.20
N PRO A 91 9.86 -15.15 8.79
CA PRO A 91 11.14 -15.16 8.08
C PRO A 91 11.13 -15.96 6.78
N GLU A 92 10.24 -16.95 6.67
CA GLU A 92 10.03 -17.76 5.47
C GLU A 92 9.18 -17.04 4.41
N ARG A 93 8.88 -15.76 4.62
CA ARG A 93 8.06 -14.91 3.75
C ARG A 93 6.61 -15.41 3.60
N VAL A 94 6.04 -15.90 4.70
CA VAL A 94 4.61 -16.18 4.78
C VAL A 94 3.91 -14.97 5.40
N VAL A 95 3.08 -14.32 4.61
CA VAL A 95 2.21 -13.24 5.06
C VAL A 95 0.89 -13.83 5.55
N THR A 96 0.54 -13.55 6.79
CA THR A 96 -0.81 -13.87 7.30
C THR A 96 -1.67 -12.62 7.19
N ALA A 97 -2.78 -12.71 6.51
CA ALA A 97 -3.71 -11.61 6.30
C ALA A 97 -5.12 -11.98 6.76
N VAL A 98 -5.85 -10.97 7.21
CA VAL A 98 -7.26 -11.08 7.62
C VAL A 98 -8.11 -10.20 6.72
N SER A 99 -9.21 -10.73 6.24
CA SER A 99 -10.24 -10.03 5.48
C SER A 99 -11.63 -10.40 6.00
N ARG A 100 -12.68 -9.86 5.39
CA ARG A 100 -14.07 -10.27 5.68
C ARG A 100 -14.30 -11.78 5.47
N ASN A 101 -13.50 -12.42 4.61
CA ASN A 101 -13.59 -13.85 4.33
C ASN A 101 -12.78 -14.73 5.30
N GLY A 102 -12.17 -14.11 6.31
CA GLY A 102 -11.37 -14.81 7.32
C GLY A 102 -9.88 -14.66 7.12
N LEU A 103 -9.13 -15.61 7.67
CA LEU A 103 -7.68 -15.61 7.73
C LEU A 103 -7.10 -16.36 6.52
N THR A 104 -6.14 -15.74 5.86
CA THR A 104 -5.44 -16.32 4.70
C THR A 104 -3.93 -16.27 4.93
N LYS A 105 -3.23 -17.33 4.55
CA LYS A 105 -1.77 -17.39 4.52
C LYS A 105 -1.28 -17.37 3.08
N ILE A 106 -0.37 -16.44 2.80
CA ILE A 106 0.19 -16.20 1.47
C ILE A 106 1.70 -16.37 1.53
N LYS A 107 2.23 -17.32 0.79
CA LYS A 107 3.66 -17.51 0.61
C LYS A 107 4.14 -16.59 -0.50
N ALA A 108 5.16 -15.81 -0.24
CA ALA A 108 5.73 -14.87 -1.21
C ALA A 108 7.15 -15.26 -1.60
N GLY A 109 7.51 -15.05 -2.86
CA GLY A 109 8.89 -15.06 -3.31
C GLY A 109 9.66 -13.87 -2.74
N ALA A 110 9.02 -12.69 -2.75
CA ALA A 110 9.49 -11.47 -2.09
C ALA A 110 8.33 -10.70 -1.48
N VAL A 111 8.62 -9.91 -0.43
CA VAL A 111 7.62 -9.04 0.21
C VAL A 111 8.12 -7.60 0.18
N VAL A 112 7.26 -6.70 -0.29
CA VAL A 112 7.50 -5.25 -0.25
C VAL A 112 6.67 -4.64 0.86
N LEU A 113 7.32 -3.99 1.82
CA LEU A 113 6.67 -3.28 2.90
C LEU A 113 6.47 -1.82 2.51
N ALA A 114 5.23 -1.44 2.20
CA ALA A 114 4.84 -0.10 1.78
C ALA A 114 3.68 0.45 2.62
N MET A 115 3.72 0.17 3.91
CA MET A 115 2.62 0.41 4.86
C MET A 115 2.44 1.87 5.26
N GLY A 116 3.28 2.78 4.73
CA GLY A 116 3.29 4.18 5.11
C GLY A 116 3.80 4.41 6.53
N CYS A 117 3.38 5.52 7.10
CA CYS A 117 3.70 5.86 8.48
C CYS A 117 2.47 6.41 9.19
N ARG A 118 2.54 6.40 10.50
CA ARG A 118 1.53 6.98 11.36
C ARG A 118 2.21 7.90 12.36
N GLU A 119 1.63 9.07 12.59
CA GLU A 119 2.07 9.96 13.63
C GLU A 119 1.98 9.26 14.99
N ARG A 120 3.07 9.29 15.75
CA ARG A 120 3.06 8.78 17.11
C ARG A 120 2.45 9.81 18.04
N SER A 121 1.40 9.43 18.74
CA SER A 121 0.73 10.34 19.67
C SER A 121 1.66 10.73 20.81
N ARG A 122 1.44 11.92 21.34
CA ARG A 122 2.17 12.45 22.47
C ARG A 122 2.02 11.58 23.71
N GLY A 123 0.83 11.04 23.97
CA GLY A 123 0.59 10.12 25.08
C GLY A 123 1.43 8.85 24.97
N ALA A 124 1.62 8.32 23.76
CA ALA A 124 2.46 7.16 23.51
C ALA A 124 3.97 7.44 23.73
N LEU A 125 4.38 8.72 23.69
CA LEU A 125 5.76 9.17 23.94
C LEU A 125 5.98 9.69 25.35
N ASN A 126 4.95 9.72 26.21
CA ASN A 126 4.98 10.33 27.55
C ASN A 126 5.44 11.81 27.55
N ILE A 127 5.08 12.56 26.51
CA ILE A 127 5.39 13.97 26.39
C ILE A 127 4.16 14.80 26.80
N SER A 128 4.36 15.85 27.61
CA SER A 128 3.28 16.76 28.01
C SER A 128 2.84 17.68 26.87
N GLY A 129 1.60 18.22 26.92
CA GLY A 129 1.04 19.13 25.94
C GLY A 129 -0.20 18.55 25.22
N THR A 130 -0.70 19.20 24.18
CA THR A 130 -1.93 18.84 23.48
C THR A 130 -1.72 18.28 22.07
N ARG A 131 -0.53 18.37 21.51
CA ARG A 131 -0.17 17.87 20.18
C ARG A 131 1.17 17.14 20.20
N PRO A 132 1.44 16.20 19.28
CA PRO A 132 0.53 15.65 18.28
C PRO A 132 -0.56 14.76 18.87
N ALA A 133 -1.69 14.69 18.20
CA ALA A 133 -2.81 13.84 18.61
C ALA A 133 -2.67 12.38 18.15
N GLY A 134 -1.79 12.13 17.20
CA GLY A 134 -1.52 10.81 16.63
C GLY A 134 -2.11 10.58 15.26
#